data_ffdbe3bf992f1b5530a5c0d65df154fb
#
_entry.id   ffdbe3bf992f1b5530a5c0d65df154fb
#
_cell.length_a   1.000
_cell.length_b   1.000
_cell.length_c   1.000
_cell.angle_alpha   90.00
_cell.angle_beta   90.00
_cell.angle_gamma   90.00
#
_symmetry.space_group_name_H-M   'P 1'
#
loop_
_entity.id
_entity.type
_entity.pdbx_description
1 polymer ?
#
loop_
_entity_poly.entity_id
_entity_poly.type
_entity_poly.pdbx_seq_one_letter_code
_entity_poly.pdbx_strand_id
1 'polypeptide(L)'
;MKIDFAGKVALVTASTGGIGFAIARGLAESGAEVIVNGRSTESVNKGIQQLQQVVPGVQVRAAIADLSTAEGVESLLKVANDVDILVNNAGIYGPQDFYATDDETWERYWQTNVMSGVRLSRALLPGMVQKGWGRVVFISSESACNIPADMI
;
A
#
# COMPACT_ATOMS: atom_id res chain seq x y z
N MET A 1 23.53 -11.06 2.81
CA MET A 1 22.96 -10.28 3.93
C MET A 1 21.57 -10.84 4.19
N LYS A 2 21.24 -11.23 5.43
CA LYS A 2 19.89 -11.69 5.78
C LYS A 2 19.14 -10.51 6.38
N ILE A 3 18.00 -10.16 5.81
CA ILE A 3 17.09 -9.17 6.38
C ILE A 3 16.13 -9.92 7.29
N ASP A 4 15.91 -9.43 8.51
CA ASP A 4 15.00 -10.00 9.48
C ASP A 4 14.06 -8.91 10.02
N PHE A 5 12.76 -9.13 9.85
CA PHE A 5 11.69 -8.26 10.32
C PHE A 5 10.80 -8.96 11.37
N ALA A 6 11.32 -9.97 12.06
CA ALA A 6 10.59 -10.62 13.15
C ALA A 6 10.11 -9.58 14.19
N GLY A 7 8.83 -9.64 14.55
CA GLY A 7 8.19 -8.70 15.46
C GLY A 7 7.88 -7.32 14.86
N LYS A 8 8.02 -7.14 13.54
CA LYS A 8 7.62 -5.92 12.83
C LYS A 8 6.28 -6.11 12.11
N VAL A 9 5.49 -5.06 12.07
CA VAL A 9 4.22 -5.00 11.35
C VAL A 9 4.38 -4.18 10.09
N ALA A 10 4.07 -4.78 8.95
CA ALA A 10 4.17 -4.15 7.64
C ALA A 10 2.80 -3.95 7.00
N LEU A 11 2.46 -2.73 6.65
CA LEU A 11 1.30 -2.40 5.81
C LEU A 11 1.78 -2.18 4.37
N VAL A 12 1.23 -2.97 3.45
CA VAL A 12 1.45 -2.74 2.01
C VAL A 12 0.11 -2.38 1.37
N THR A 13 -0.02 -1.17 0.84
CA THR A 13 -1.27 -0.74 0.20
C THR A 13 -1.44 -1.37 -1.18
N ALA A 14 -2.70 -1.69 -1.57
CA ALA A 14 -3.04 -2.39 -2.81
C ALA A 14 -2.21 -3.68 -3.00
N SER A 15 -2.16 -4.54 -1.99
CA SER A 15 -1.28 -5.72 -1.93
C SER A 15 -1.97 -7.05 -2.23
N THR A 16 -3.15 -7.03 -2.85
CA THR A 16 -3.88 -8.25 -3.23
C THR A 16 -3.35 -8.92 -4.50
N GLY A 17 -2.43 -8.28 -5.22
CA GLY A 17 -1.84 -8.78 -6.46
C GLY A 17 -0.66 -7.93 -6.93
N GLY A 18 -0.06 -8.30 -8.06
CA GLY A 18 0.99 -7.54 -8.73
C GLY A 18 2.20 -7.20 -7.86
N ILE A 19 2.71 -5.97 -8.00
CA ILE A 19 3.88 -5.45 -7.27
C ILE A 19 3.62 -5.46 -5.75
N GLY A 20 2.44 -4.99 -5.33
CA GLY A 20 2.08 -4.95 -3.90
C GLY A 20 2.11 -6.33 -3.24
N PHE A 21 1.60 -7.35 -3.93
CA PHE A 21 1.66 -8.73 -3.42
C PHE A 21 3.11 -9.25 -3.34
N ALA A 22 3.94 -8.97 -4.34
CA ALA A 22 5.34 -9.39 -4.33
C ALA A 22 6.12 -8.75 -3.17
N ILE A 23 5.85 -7.47 -2.88
CA ILE A 23 6.43 -6.76 -1.74
C ILE A 23 5.93 -7.37 -0.41
N ALA A 24 4.61 -7.58 -0.28
CA ALA A 24 4.01 -8.20 0.89
C ALA A 24 4.61 -9.58 1.18
N ARG A 25 4.81 -10.39 0.13
CA ARG A 25 5.48 -11.69 0.22
C ARG A 25 6.92 -11.56 0.72
N GLY A 26 7.72 -10.68 0.14
CA GLY A 26 9.12 -10.47 0.56
C GLY A 26 9.25 -10.03 2.02
N LEU A 27 8.34 -9.18 2.50
CA LEU A 27 8.29 -8.77 3.91
C LEU A 27 7.89 -9.96 4.82
N ALA A 28 6.89 -10.74 4.40
CA ALA A 28 6.47 -11.95 5.10
C ALA A 28 7.59 -13.02 5.18
N GLU A 29 8.29 -13.28 4.07
CA GLU A 29 9.46 -14.17 4.01
C GLU A 29 10.61 -13.70 4.92
N SER A 30 10.66 -12.39 5.18
CA SER A 30 11.60 -11.77 6.12
C SER A 30 11.09 -11.72 7.58
N GLY A 31 9.95 -12.35 7.89
CA GLY A 31 9.44 -12.52 9.24
C GLY A 31 8.48 -11.44 9.73
N ALA A 32 8.09 -10.46 8.89
CA ALA A 32 7.10 -9.46 9.27
C ALA A 32 5.68 -10.05 9.36
N GLU A 33 4.87 -9.54 10.28
CA GLU A 33 3.42 -9.60 10.17
C GLU A 33 2.97 -8.66 9.05
N VAL A 34 2.07 -9.09 8.17
CA VAL A 34 1.68 -8.31 7.00
C VAL A 34 0.20 -7.93 7.04
N ILE A 35 -0.08 -6.65 6.85
CA ILE A 35 -1.44 -6.14 6.63
C ILE A 35 -1.66 -6.03 5.13
N VAL A 36 -2.57 -6.87 4.60
CA VAL A 36 -2.95 -6.90 3.18
C VAL A 36 -4.12 -5.97 2.96
N ASN A 37 -3.95 -4.99 2.07
CA ASN A 37 -4.98 -4.03 1.72
C ASN A 37 -5.50 -4.21 0.30
N GLY A 38 -6.79 -4.05 0.14
CA GLY A 38 -7.52 -4.01 -1.12
C GLY A 38 -8.92 -3.42 -0.93
N ARG A 39 -9.61 -3.14 -2.04
CA ARG A 39 -10.92 -2.47 -2.03
C ARG A 39 -12.09 -3.41 -1.75
N SER A 40 -11.94 -4.71 -1.96
CA SER A 40 -13.03 -5.68 -1.74
C SER A 40 -12.59 -6.83 -0.84
N THR A 41 -13.53 -7.34 -0.07
CA THR A 41 -13.34 -8.51 0.79
C THR A 41 -12.85 -9.72 -0.01
N GLU A 42 -13.39 -9.94 -1.20
CA GLU A 42 -13.00 -11.05 -2.06
C GLU A 42 -11.52 -10.98 -2.45
N SER A 43 -11.08 -9.82 -2.97
CA SER A 43 -9.69 -9.64 -3.40
C SER A 43 -8.71 -9.75 -2.23
N VAL A 44 -9.05 -9.19 -1.07
CA VAL A 44 -8.22 -9.26 0.14
C VAL A 44 -8.11 -10.70 0.65
N ASN A 45 -9.22 -11.42 0.75
CA ASN A 45 -9.21 -12.82 1.18
C ASN A 45 -8.40 -13.70 0.23
N LYS A 46 -8.55 -13.50 -1.10
CA LYS A 46 -7.75 -14.21 -2.10
C LYS A 46 -6.26 -13.91 -1.94
N GLY A 47 -5.89 -12.64 -1.77
CA GLY A 47 -4.49 -12.23 -1.55
C GLY A 47 -3.90 -12.85 -0.28
N ILE A 48 -4.66 -12.88 0.83
CA ILE A 48 -4.25 -13.52 2.08
C ILE A 48 -4.04 -15.02 1.90
N GLN A 49 -5.00 -15.72 1.26
CA GLN A 49 -4.86 -17.15 0.99
C GLN A 49 -3.62 -17.47 0.16
N GLN A 50 -3.37 -16.69 -0.89
CA GLN A 50 -2.16 -16.85 -1.71
C GLN A 50 -0.88 -16.61 -0.88
N LEU A 51 -0.87 -15.58 -0.03
CA LEU A 51 0.27 -15.27 0.82
C LEU A 51 0.56 -16.40 1.82
N GLN A 52 -0.47 -16.95 2.45
CA GLN A 52 -0.36 -18.08 3.39
C GLN A 52 0.10 -19.38 2.72
N GLN A 53 -0.25 -19.58 1.43
CA GLN A 53 0.23 -20.72 0.66
C GLN A 53 1.72 -20.64 0.35
N VAL A 54 2.24 -19.44 0.03
CA VAL A 54 3.65 -19.24 -0.34
C VAL A 54 4.56 -18.98 0.85
N VAL A 55 4.00 -18.49 1.97
CA VAL A 55 4.71 -18.25 3.24
C VAL A 55 3.93 -18.92 4.37
N PRO A 56 4.10 -20.23 4.59
CA PRO A 56 3.39 -20.94 5.64
C PRO A 56 3.68 -20.36 7.03
N GLY A 57 2.61 -20.15 7.82
CA GLY A 57 2.75 -19.61 9.19
C GLY A 57 2.85 -18.09 9.28
N VAL A 58 2.78 -17.37 8.16
CA VAL A 58 2.78 -15.89 8.17
C VAL A 58 1.58 -15.35 8.97
N GLN A 59 1.84 -14.36 9.81
CA GLN A 59 0.78 -13.59 10.47
C GLN A 59 0.26 -12.53 9.51
N VAL A 60 -1.05 -12.52 9.29
CA VAL A 60 -1.68 -11.63 8.31
C VAL A 60 -2.94 -10.98 8.89
N ARG A 61 -3.09 -9.68 8.66
CA ARG A 61 -4.33 -8.93 8.89
C ARG A 61 -4.95 -8.47 7.57
N ALA A 62 -6.28 -8.47 7.52
CA ALA A 62 -7.04 -7.93 6.39
C ALA A 62 -7.38 -6.45 6.61
N ALA A 63 -7.14 -5.60 5.60
CA ALA A 63 -7.55 -4.20 5.59
C ALA A 63 -8.35 -3.90 4.31
N ILE A 64 -9.68 -4.02 4.40
CA ILE A 64 -10.58 -3.73 3.28
C ILE A 64 -10.88 -2.23 3.33
N ALA A 65 -10.31 -1.46 2.39
CA ALA A 65 -10.48 -0.02 2.35
C ALA A 65 -10.16 0.55 0.96
N ASP A 66 -10.92 1.55 0.54
CA ASP A 66 -10.59 2.40 -0.60
C ASP A 66 -9.77 3.61 -0.12
N LEU A 67 -8.50 3.62 -0.47
CA LEU A 67 -7.55 4.65 -0.02
C LEU A 67 -7.63 5.96 -0.82
N SER A 68 -8.46 6.02 -1.85
CA SER A 68 -8.76 7.27 -2.55
C SER A 68 -9.60 8.24 -1.69
N THR A 69 -10.21 7.75 -0.61
CA THR A 69 -11.06 8.53 0.30
C THR A 69 -10.46 8.67 1.69
N ALA A 70 -10.82 9.73 2.41
CA ALA A 70 -10.41 9.92 3.80
C ALA A 70 -11.03 8.86 4.71
N GLU A 71 -12.30 8.54 4.50
CA GLU A 71 -13.06 7.53 5.26
C GLU A 71 -12.46 6.13 5.10
N GLY A 72 -12.01 5.80 3.88
CA GLY A 72 -11.31 4.53 3.63
C GLY A 72 -9.98 4.45 4.39
N VAL A 73 -9.22 5.54 4.42
CA VAL A 73 -7.98 5.60 5.22
C VAL A 73 -8.29 5.46 6.72
N GLU A 74 -9.30 6.16 7.24
CA GLU A 74 -9.72 6.04 8.63
C GLU A 74 -10.15 4.60 8.99
N SER A 75 -10.87 3.95 8.08
CA SER A 75 -11.26 2.55 8.24
C SER A 75 -10.05 1.63 8.32
N LEU A 76 -9.07 1.81 7.44
CA LEU A 76 -7.82 1.04 7.45
C LEU A 76 -7.05 1.24 8.77
N LEU A 77 -6.94 2.47 9.25
CA LEU A 77 -6.19 2.80 10.46
C LEU A 77 -6.76 2.15 11.74
N LYS A 78 -8.04 1.74 11.75
CA LYS A 78 -8.61 0.97 12.87
C LYS A 78 -7.97 -0.40 13.05
N VAL A 79 -7.44 -0.99 11.98
CA VAL A 79 -6.76 -2.30 11.98
C VAL A 79 -5.24 -2.20 11.80
N ALA A 80 -4.72 -1.01 11.50
CA ALA A 80 -3.33 -0.75 11.15
C ALA A 80 -2.75 0.43 11.97
N ASN A 81 -2.94 0.42 13.29
CA ASN A 81 -2.48 1.50 14.18
C ASN A 81 -1.06 1.31 14.75
N ASP A 82 -0.48 0.13 14.59
CA ASP A 82 0.80 -0.30 15.17
C ASP A 82 1.90 -0.56 14.13
N VAL A 83 1.72 -0.06 12.91
CA VAL A 83 2.60 -0.29 11.75
C VAL A 83 4.02 0.24 12.00
N ASP A 84 4.99 -0.59 11.63
CA ASP A 84 6.42 -0.28 11.65
C ASP A 84 6.95 0.02 10.23
N ILE A 85 6.39 -0.66 9.22
CA ILE A 85 6.78 -0.52 7.81
C ILE A 85 5.53 -0.17 7.00
N LEU A 86 5.50 1.02 6.42
CA LEU A 86 4.46 1.46 5.48
C LEU A 86 5.02 1.45 4.06
N VAL A 87 4.40 0.65 3.18
CA VAL A 87 4.67 0.69 1.74
C VAL A 87 3.47 1.28 1.02
N ASN A 88 3.60 2.53 0.58
CA ASN A 88 2.62 3.23 -0.24
C ASN A 88 2.78 2.74 -1.70
N ASN A 89 2.04 1.69 -2.04
CA ASN A 89 2.02 1.07 -3.35
C ASN A 89 0.70 1.30 -4.10
N ALA A 90 -0.36 1.75 -3.40
CA ALA A 90 -1.62 2.06 -4.06
C ALA A 90 -1.43 3.13 -5.13
N GLY A 91 -1.94 2.86 -6.31
CA GLY A 91 -1.90 3.77 -7.44
C GLY A 91 -2.75 3.28 -8.58
N ILE A 92 -3.18 4.22 -9.40
CA ILE A 92 -3.87 3.98 -10.68
C ILE A 92 -3.08 4.66 -11.79
N TYR A 93 -3.12 4.07 -12.96
CA TYR A 93 -2.48 4.61 -14.16
C TYR A 93 -3.27 4.19 -15.40
N GLY A 94 -3.05 4.87 -16.49
CA GLY A 94 -3.62 4.54 -17.79
C GLY A 94 -3.32 5.62 -18.81
N PRO A 95 -3.32 5.29 -20.10
CA PRO A 95 -3.22 6.29 -21.16
C PRO A 95 -4.40 7.26 -21.07
N GLN A 96 -4.09 8.56 -21.13
CA GLN A 96 -5.07 9.65 -21.10
C GLN A 96 -4.59 10.74 -22.03
N ASP A 97 -5.50 11.23 -22.89
CA ASP A 97 -5.24 12.44 -23.67
C ASP A 97 -5.36 13.67 -22.77
N PHE A 98 -4.33 14.51 -22.77
CA PHE A 98 -4.27 15.69 -21.90
C PHE A 98 -5.48 16.62 -22.08
N TYR A 99 -5.87 16.87 -23.34
CA TYR A 99 -6.95 17.80 -23.66
C TYR A 99 -8.34 17.23 -23.43
N ALA A 100 -8.47 15.89 -23.44
CA ALA A 100 -9.74 15.18 -23.22
C ALA A 100 -9.94 14.74 -21.78
N THR A 101 -8.93 14.89 -20.91
CA THR A 101 -9.01 14.48 -19.52
C THR A 101 -9.69 15.54 -18.67
N ASP A 102 -10.79 15.16 -18.03
CA ASP A 102 -11.58 16.02 -17.17
C ASP A 102 -10.99 16.19 -15.76
N ASP A 103 -11.46 17.21 -15.05
CA ASP A 103 -11.01 17.51 -13.68
C ASP A 103 -11.31 16.37 -12.70
N GLU A 104 -12.40 15.62 -12.90
CA GLU A 104 -12.75 14.47 -12.05
C GLU A 104 -11.70 13.36 -12.17
N THR A 105 -11.21 13.12 -13.38
CA THR A 105 -10.12 12.15 -13.61
C THR A 105 -8.83 12.62 -12.93
N TRP A 106 -8.44 13.90 -13.08
CA TRP A 106 -7.29 14.47 -12.38
C TRP A 106 -7.40 14.33 -10.86
N GLU A 107 -8.57 14.68 -10.29
CA GLU A 107 -8.81 14.57 -8.86
C GLU A 107 -8.72 13.12 -8.38
N ARG A 108 -9.28 12.17 -9.14
CA ARG A 108 -9.20 10.74 -8.82
C ARG A 108 -7.75 10.24 -8.78
N TYR A 109 -6.91 10.65 -9.74
CA TYR A 109 -5.49 10.31 -9.76
C TYR A 109 -4.76 10.93 -8.57
N TRP A 110 -5.03 12.19 -8.27
CA TRP A 110 -4.45 12.89 -7.12
C TRP A 110 -4.81 12.20 -5.79
N GLN A 111 -6.08 11.93 -5.57
CA GLN A 111 -6.55 11.28 -4.35
C GLN A 111 -5.96 9.88 -4.17
N THR A 112 -5.88 9.09 -5.26
CA THR A 112 -5.39 7.71 -5.21
C THR A 112 -3.87 7.63 -5.12
N ASN A 113 -3.15 8.37 -5.98
CA ASN A 113 -1.69 8.21 -6.11
C ASN A 113 -0.89 9.05 -5.12
N VAL A 114 -1.46 10.15 -4.63
CA VAL A 114 -0.76 11.10 -3.75
C VAL A 114 -1.38 11.13 -2.37
N MET A 115 -2.66 11.50 -2.27
CA MET A 115 -3.30 11.74 -0.98
C MET A 115 -3.47 10.50 -0.12
N SER A 116 -3.59 9.32 -0.71
CA SER A 116 -3.56 8.04 0.03
C SER A 116 -2.29 7.90 0.87
N GLY A 117 -1.14 8.08 0.25
CA GLY A 117 0.16 7.99 0.93
C GLY A 117 0.40 9.12 1.92
N VAL A 118 -0.03 10.35 1.60
CA VAL A 118 0.04 11.51 2.52
C VAL A 118 -0.75 11.25 3.79
N ARG A 119 -2.01 10.79 3.67
CA ARG A 119 -2.88 10.51 4.83
C ARG A 119 -2.32 9.39 5.70
N LEU A 120 -1.90 8.27 5.10
CA LEU A 120 -1.33 7.15 5.84
C LEU A 120 -0.01 7.51 6.52
N SER A 121 0.90 8.18 5.81
CA SER A 121 2.18 8.60 6.38
C SER A 121 1.97 9.57 7.54
N ARG A 122 1.09 10.56 7.40
CA ARG A 122 0.75 11.50 8.46
C ARG A 122 0.18 10.82 9.72
N ALA A 123 -0.63 9.77 9.54
CA ALA A 123 -1.24 9.06 10.66
C ALA A 123 -0.26 8.11 11.35
N LEU A 124 0.63 7.43 10.62
CA LEU A 124 1.48 6.36 11.15
C LEU A 124 2.86 6.82 11.61
N LEU A 125 3.41 7.89 11.01
CA LEU A 125 4.73 8.41 11.36
C LEU A 125 4.89 8.77 12.86
N PRO A 126 3.92 9.40 13.54
CA PRO A 126 4.06 9.71 14.96
C PRO A 126 4.34 8.46 15.83
N GLY A 127 3.66 7.34 15.56
CA GLY A 127 3.89 6.08 16.24
C GLY A 127 5.28 5.49 15.97
N MET A 128 5.77 5.58 14.74
CA MET A 128 7.11 5.16 14.36
C MET A 128 8.18 6.00 15.07
N VAL A 129 7.98 7.32 15.13
CA VAL A 129 8.89 8.25 15.84
C VAL A 129 8.92 7.93 17.33
N GLN A 130 7.77 7.70 17.96
CA GLN A 130 7.68 7.34 19.38
C GLN A 130 8.42 6.02 19.69
N LYS A 131 8.34 5.03 18.78
CA LYS A 131 9.07 3.76 18.90
C LYS A 131 10.57 3.90 18.61
N GLY A 132 11.04 5.02 18.07
CA GLY A 132 12.41 5.22 17.60
C GLY A 132 12.78 4.39 16.37
N TRP A 133 11.78 3.78 15.70
CA TRP A 133 11.98 2.94 14.52
C TRP A 133 10.77 2.96 13.59
N GLY A 134 11.01 3.06 12.29
CA GLY A 134 10.00 2.95 11.26
C GLY A 134 10.58 3.08 9.86
N ARG A 135 9.83 2.63 8.88
CA ARG A 135 10.15 2.80 7.44
C ARG A 135 8.91 3.21 6.68
N VAL A 136 9.02 4.26 5.89
CA VAL A 136 7.99 4.68 4.93
C VAL A 136 8.60 4.63 3.55
N VAL A 137 7.97 3.87 2.66
CA VAL A 137 8.40 3.67 1.28
C VAL A 137 7.27 4.10 0.35
N PHE A 138 7.60 4.84 -0.70
CA PHE A 138 6.69 5.14 -1.81
C PHE A 138 7.16 4.39 -3.05
N ILE A 139 6.24 3.64 -3.67
CA ILE A 139 6.51 3.04 -4.98
C ILE A 139 6.28 4.11 -6.03
N SER A 140 7.34 4.47 -6.70
CA SER A 140 7.35 5.42 -7.80
C SER A 140 7.43 4.69 -9.16
N SER A 141 7.51 5.43 -10.24
CA SER A 141 7.64 4.93 -11.60
C SER A 141 8.79 5.63 -12.32
N GLU A 142 9.38 4.97 -13.29
CA GLU A 142 10.30 5.65 -14.23
C GLU A 142 9.59 6.77 -15.02
N SER A 143 8.25 6.66 -15.18
CA SER A 143 7.43 7.70 -15.79
C SER A 143 7.51 9.05 -15.06
N ALA A 144 7.97 9.07 -13.81
CA ALA A 144 8.27 10.32 -13.11
C ALA A 144 9.48 11.08 -13.70
N CYS A 145 10.38 10.37 -14.40
CA CYS A 145 11.57 10.93 -15.05
C CYS A 145 11.49 10.88 -16.57
N ASN A 146 10.81 9.86 -17.11
CA ASN A 146 10.67 9.62 -18.54
C ASN A 146 9.18 9.49 -18.87
N ILE A 147 8.51 10.65 -19.00
CA ILE A 147 7.05 10.72 -19.14
C ILE A 147 6.65 10.21 -20.52
N PRO A 148 5.82 9.15 -20.62
CA PRO A 148 5.25 8.71 -21.89
C PRO A 148 4.37 9.80 -22.52
N ALA A 149 4.40 9.92 -23.85
CA ALA A 149 3.65 10.97 -24.54
C ALA A 149 2.11 10.79 -24.50
N ASP A 150 1.65 9.59 -24.19
CA ASP A 150 0.24 9.17 -24.09
C ASP A 150 -0.26 9.06 -22.65
N MET A 151 0.49 9.58 -21.69
CA MET A 151 0.12 9.58 -20.26
C MET A 151 0.17 10.99 -19.67
N ILE A 152 -0.75 11.24 -18.75
CA ILE A 152 -0.79 12.46 -17.91
C ILE A 152 -0.29 12.15 -16.49
#